data_63f19c449b6dc5b93973b86f8bfa6373
#
_entry.id   63f19c449b6dc5b93973b86f8bfa6373
#
_cell.length_a   1.000
_cell.length_b   1.000
_cell.length_c   1.000
_cell.angle_alpha   90.00
_cell.angle_beta   90.00
_cell.angle_gamma   90.00
#
_symmetry.space_group_name_H-M   'P 1'
#
loop_
_entity.id
_entity.type
_entity.pdbx_description
1 polymer ?
#
loop_
_entity_poly.entity_id
_entity_poly.type
_entity_poly.pdbx_seq_one_letter_code
_entity_poly.pdbx_strand_id
1 'polypeptide(L)'
;MSSETLPVSSAARSLSPGAIAVMLMLCLSWGFNQIAVKLALPDMPSLLQGTIRSVGALPVLLLIARFRGVKIFTRDGTLYAGLVFGLLFGIEFVMIYRGLLLTSASRAVVFLYTAPFFVAFGSYRLLGERLHAAQWAGLGLSFIGVALAIGVPQADVDADVLWGDLLIVGGGALWAATTVMVKTTRLQHAPPEKALIYQVAI
;
A
#
# COMPACT_ATOMS: atom_id res chain seq x y z
N MET A 1 9.74 47.84 13.64
CA MET A 1 8.98 46.86 12.84
C MET A 1 9.28 45.48 13.38
N SER A 2 8.42 45.01 14.27
CA SER A 2 8.60 43.72 14.98
C SER A 2 7.99 42.63 14.12
N SER A 3 8.82 41.68 13.68
CA SER A 3 8.38 40.48 12.97
C SER A 3 7.75 39.51 13.99
N GLU A 4 6.43 39.49 14.05
CA GLU A 4 5.67 38.44 14.73
C GLU A 4 5.82 37.13 13.97
N THR A 5 6.68 36.25 14.49
CA THR A 5 6.71 34.85 14.08
C THR A 5 5.51 34.14 14.69
N LEU A 6 4.51 33.84 13.87
CA LEU A 6 3.39 33.00 14.26
C LEU A 6 3.92 31.62 14.68
N PRO A 7 3.54 31.10 15.86
CA PRO A 7 3.93 29.75 16.25
C PRO A 7 3.18 28.76 15.37
N VAL A 8 3.91 27.98 14.57
CA VAL A 8 3.37 26.80 13.91
C VAL A 8 3.12 25.76 15.00
N SER A 9 1.92 25.80 15.57
CA SER A 9 1.44 24.76 16.48
C SER A 9 1.19 23.48 15.68
N SER A 10 2.21 22.63 15.60
CA SER A 10 2.04 21.22 15.23
C SER A 10 1.44 20.47 16.43
N ALA A 11 0.24 20.83 16.85
CA ALA A 11 -0.54 20.00 17.74
C ALA A 11 -0.84 18.70 16.98
N ALA A 12 -0.16 17.62 17.35
CA ALA A 12 -0.51 16.27 16.90
C ALA A 12 -2.02 16.09 17.20
N ARG A 13 -2.85 16.14 16.17
CA ARG A 13 -4.30 15.92 16.32
C ARG A 13 -4.45 14.51 16.89
N SER A 14 -4.88 14.43 18.14
CA SER A 14 -5.26 13.16 18.76
C SER A 14 -6.33 12.51 17.87
N LEU A 15 -6.11 11.24 17.50
CA LEU A 15 -7.09 10.50 16.71
C LEU A 15 -8.41 10.44 17.48
N SER A 16 -9.52 10.79 16.82
CA SER A 16 -10.82 10.65 17.44
C SER A 16 -11.13 9.17 17.70
N PRO A 17 -11.89 8.83 18.75
CA PRO A 17 -12.29 7.43 19.01
C PRO A 17 -12.96 6.77 17.81
N GLY A 18 -13.74 7.52 17.02
CA GLY A 18 -14.33 7.04 15.78
C GLY A 18 -13.30 6.69 14.71
N ALA A 19 -12.23 7.49 14.57
CA ALA A 19 -11.15 7.18 13.64
C ALA A 19 -10.40 5.91 14.06
N ILE A 20 -10.18 5.72 15.36
CA ILE A 20 -9.56 4.50 15.90
C ILE A 20 -10.44 3.28 15.61
N ALA A 21 -11.77 3.37 15.86
CA ALA A 21 -12.70 2.30 15.58
C ALA A 21 -12.71 1.91 14.09
N VAL A 22 -12.74 2.89 13.19
CA VAL A 22 -12.66 2.66 11.75
C VAL A 22 -11.34 2.00 11.37
N MET A 23 -10.21 2.44 11.91
CA MET A 23 -8.90 1.82 11.65
C MET A 23 -8.87 0.36 12.10
N LEU A 24 -9.39 0.05 13.30
CA LEU A 24 -9.46 -1.33 13.80
C LEU A 24 -10.35 -2.19 12.90
N MET A 25 -11.51 -1.69 12.48
CA MET A 25 -12.40 -2.41 11.57
C MET A 25 -11.73 -2.67 10.20
N LEU A 26 -10.99 -1.72 9.68
CA LEU A 26 -10.22 -1.90 8.44
C LEU A 26 -9.10 -2.94 8.62
N CYS A 27 -8.38 -2.94 9.74
CA CYS A 27 -7.36 -3.94 10.04
C CYS A 27 -7.97 -5.34 10.15
N LEU A 28 -9.10 -5.50 10.82
CA LEU A 28 -9.82 -6.77 10.92
C LEU A 28 -10.30 -7.25 9.54
N SER A 29 -10.88 -6.36 8.75
CA SER A 29 -11.31 -6.66 7.37
C SER A 29 -10.13 -7.09 6.50
N TRP A 30 -8.97 -6.44 6.64
CA TRP A 30 -7.75 -6.81 5.94
C TRP A 30 -7.25 -8.20 6.35
N GLY A 31 -7.21 -8.48 7.67
CA GLY A 31 -6.82 -9.79 8.20
C GLY A 31 -7.76 -10.89 7.71
N PHE A 32 -9.07 -10.65 7.75
CA PHE A 32 -10.07 -11.59 7.25
C PHE A 32 -9.92 -11.84 5.74
N ASN A 33 -9.64 -10.79 4.96
CA ASN A 33 -9.36 -10.94 3.52
C ASN A 33 -8.18 -11.87 3.25
N GLN A 34 -7.10 -11.80 4.05
CA GLN A 34 -5.94 -12.69 3.89
C GLN A 34 -6.29 -14.16 4.15
N ILE A 35 -7.15 -14.43 5.14
CA ILE A 35 -7.66 -15.77 5.41
C ILE A 35 -8.51 -16.27 4.24
N ALA A 36 -9.42 -15.45 3.73
CA ALA A 36 -10.28 -15.80 2.60
C ALA A 36 -9.46 -16.10 1.34
N VAL A 37 -8.44 -15.28 1.03
CA VAL A 37 -7.51 -15.51 -0.08
C VAL A 37 -6.80 -16.84 0.08
N LYS A 38 -6.29 -17.13 1.29
CA LYS A 38 -5.57 -18.39 1.56
C LYS A 38 -6.47 -19.63 1.42
N LEU A 39 -7.71 -19.54 1.84
CA LEU A 39 -8.68 -20.63 1.69
C LEU A 39 -9.04 -20.90 0.22
N ALA A 40 -9.02 -19.86 -0.63
CA ALA A 40 -9.32 -20.01 -2.05
C ALA A 40 -8.12 -20.44 -2.90
N LEU A 41 -6.88 -20.33 -2.39
CA LEU A 41 -5.65 -20.66 -3.15
C LEU A 41 -5.58 -22.08 -3.71
N PRO A 42 -6.05 -23.15 -3.01
CA PRO A 42 -6.00 -24.51 -3.56
C PRO A 42 -6.82 -24.68 -4.84
N ASP A 43 -7.95 -23.97 -4.95
CA ASP A 43 -8.90 -24.13 -6.04
C ASP A 43 -8.78 -23.01 -7.11
N MET A 44 -8.08 -21.93 -6.78
CA MET A 44 -8.03 -20.76 -7.65
C MET A 44 -6.64 -20.09 -7.67
N PRO A 45 -5.98 -20.01 -8.84
CA PRO A 45 -4.71 -19.31 -8.99
C PRO A 45 -4.78 -17.86 -8.50
N SER A 46 -3.74 -17.41 -7.82
CA SER A 46 -3.68 -16.08 -7.20
C SER A 46 -3.93 -14.92 -8.17
N LEU A 47 -3.45 -15.02 -9.42
CA LEU A 47 -3.71 -14.01 -10.45
C LEU A 47 -5.19 -13.95 -10.82
N LEU A 48 -5.87 -15.10 -10.90
CA LEU A 48 -7.31 -15.15 -11.17
C LEU A 48 -8.11 -14.53 -10.01
N GLN A 49 -7.72 -14.79 -8.76
CA GLN A 49 -8.32 -14.14 -7.59
C GLN A 49 -8.17 -12.62 -7.66
N GLY A 50 -6.97 -12.11 -8.00
CA GLY A 50 -6.71 -10.68 -8.19
C GLY A 50 -7.59 -10.08 -9.29
N THR A 51 -7.72 -10.77 -10.42
CA THR A 51 -8.56 -10.33 -11.55
C THR A 51 -10.04 -10.28 -11.16
N ILE A 52 -10.59 -11.34 -10.55
CA ILE A 52 -11.99 -11.38 -10.10
C ILE A 52 -12.26 -10.27 -9.10
N ARG A 53 -11.35 -10.04 -8.15
CA ARG A 53 -11.46 -8.93 -7.20
C ARG A 53 -11.52 -7.57 -7.90
N SER A 54 -10.65 -7.34 -8.87
CA SER A 54 -10.60 -6.08 -9.61
C SER A 54 -11.84 -5.89 -10.47
N VAL A 55 -12.26 -6.90 -11.21
CA VAL A 55 -13.49 -6.88 -12.02
C VAL A 55 -14.74 -6.69 -11.15
N GLY A 56 -14.77 -7.30 -9.96
CA GLY A 56 -15.88 -7.13 -9.00
C GLY A 56 -15.89 -5.76 -8.30
N ALA A 57 -14.71 -5.21 -8.01
CA ALA A 57 -14.60 -3.92 -7.35
C ALA A 57 -14.92 -2.74 -8.27
N LEU A 58 -14.60 -2.83 -9.56
CA LEU A 58 -14.78 -1.74 -10.52
C LEU A 58 -16.24 -1.27 -10.62
N PRO A 59 -17.27 -2.13 -10.85
CA PRO A 59 -18.67 -1.70 -10.88
C PRO A 59 -19.11 -1.05 -9.57
N VAL A 60 -18.68 -1.56 -8.44
CA VAL A 60 -19.01 -1.01 -7.11
C VAL A 60 -18.43 0.40 -6.96
N LEU A 61 -17.16 0.60 -7.35
CA LEU A 61 -16.51 1.91 -7.32
C LEU A 61 -17.18 2.90 -8.28
N LEU A 62 -17.56 2.46 -9.48
CA LEU A 62 -18.29 3.28 -10.44
C LEU A 62 -19.66 3.71 -9.89
N LEU A 63 -20.37 2.79 -9.23
CA LEU A 63 -21.65 3.07 -8.61
C LEU A 63 -21.51 4.08 -7.46
N ILE A 64 -20.52 3.88 -6.57
CA ILE A 64 -20.22 4.83 -5.48
C ILE A 64 -19.87 6.20 -6.05
N ALA A 65 -19.00 6.27 -7.04
CA ALA A 65 -18.61 7.52 -7.69
C ALA A 65 -19.84 8.25 -8.29
N ARG A 66 -20.75 7.49 -8.92
CA ARG A 66 -22.02 8.05 -9.44
C ARG A 66 -22.92 8.61 -8.34
N PHE A 67 -23.12 7.88 -7.25
CA PHE A 67 -23.92 8.34 -6.12
C PHE A 67 -23.33 9.55 -5.41
N ARG A 68 -22.01 9.66 -5.38
CA ARG A 68 -21.30 10.82 -4.81
C ARG A 68 -21.14 11.98 -5.79
N GLY A 69 -21.64 11.87 -7.01
CA GLY A 69 -21.52 12.91 -8.04
C GLY A 69 -20.10 13.14 -8.54
N VAL A 70 -19.20 12.15 -8.35
CA VAL A 70 -17.82 12.24 -8.79
C VAL A 70 -17.73 12.07 -10.30
N LYS A 71 -17.20 13.09 -10.98
CA LYS A 71 -16.97 13.04 -12.43
C LYS A 71 -15.64 12.31 -12.70
N ILE A 72 -15.72 11.07 -13.18
CA ILE A 72 -14.54 10.23 -13.45
C ILE A 72 -13.79 10.73 -14.71
N PHE A 73 -14.54 11.04 -15.77
CA PHE A 73 -13.98 11.48 -17.07
C PHE A 73 -13.82 13.00 -17.12
N THR A 74 -12.98 13.57 -16.25
CA THR A 74 -12.66 15.00 -16.28
C THR A 74 -11.26 15.24 -16.84
N ARG A 75 -11.07 16.31 -17.60
CA ARG A 75 -9.75 16.75 -18.09
C ARG A 75 -9.02 17.55 -16.99
N ASP A 76 -8.80 16.95 -15.83
CA ASP A 76 -8.12 17.56 -14.68
C ASP A 76 -6.60 17.27 -14.65
N GLY A 77 -6.09 16.62 -15.71
CA GLY A 77 -4.68 16.26 -15.83
C GLY A 77 -4.24 15.10 -14.92
N THR A 78 -5.18 14.36 -14.33
CA THR A 78 -4.88 13.16 -13.49
C THR A 78 -4.69 11.90 -14.32
N LEU A 79 -5.09 11.89 -15.60
CA LEU A 79 -5.11 10.68 -16.43
C LEU A 79 -3.74 10.01 -16.53
N TYR A 80 -2.69 10.77 -16.89
CA TYR A 80 -1.35 10.20 -17.03
C TYR A 80 -0.84 9.64 -15.69
N ALA A 81 -0.96 10.42 -14.62
CA ALA A 81 -0.59 9.96 -13.28
C ALA A 81 -1.43 8.75 -12.85
N GLY A 82 -2.73 8.73 -13.16
CA GLY A 82 -3.62 7.61 -12.87
C GLY A 82 -3.24 6.33 -13.63
N LEU A 83 -2.90 6.43 -14.92
CA LEU A 83 -2.44 5.28 -15.71
C LEU A 83 -1.12 4.71 -15.16
N VAL A 84 -0.14 5.57 -14.86
CA VAL A 84 1.12 5.13 -14.25
C VAL A 84 0.87 4.50 -12.88
N PHE A 85 -0.01 5.09 -12.06
CA PHE A 85 -0.40 4.58 -10.75
C PHE A 85 -1.02 3.17 -10.83
N GLY A 86 -1.97 2.96 -11.75
CA GLY A 86 -2.58 1.65 -11.96
C GLY A 86 -1.59 0.62 -12.50
N LEU A 87 -0.73 1.01 -13.46
CA LEU A 87 0.31 0.14 -14.00
C LEU A 87 1.30 -0.31 -12.92
N LEU A 88 1.79 0.62 -12.09
CA LEU A 88 2.70 0.29 -10.97
C LEU A 88 2.03 -0.67 -10.00
N PHE A 89 0.75 -0.47 -9.70
CA PHE A 89 -0.03 -1.35 -8.86
C PHE A 89 -0.20 -2.76 -9.46
N GLY A 90 -0.48 -2.85 -10.76
CA GLY A 90 -0.54 -4.14 -11.45
C GLY A 90 0.79 -4.89 -11.42
N ILE A 91 1.91 -4.21 -11.69
CA ILE A 91 3.25 -4.80 -11.62
C ILE A 91 3.58 -5.22 -10.18
N GLU A 92 3.24 -4.42 -9.19
CA GLU A 92 3.38 -4.75 -7.76
C GLU A 92 2.76 -6.11 -7.45
N PHE A 93 1.50 -6.32 -7.85
CA PHE A 93 0.80 -7.59 -7.60
C PHE A 93 1.45 -8.76 -8.34
N VAL A 94 1.86 -8.57 -9.61
CA VAL A 94 2.57 -9.61 -10.35
C VAL A 94 3.87 -10.01 -9.64
N MET A 95 4.64 -9.03 -9.13
CA MET A 95 5.87 -9.29 -8.39
C MET A 95 5.59 -10.04 -7.09
N ILE A 96 4.60 -9.60 -6.30
CA ILE A 96 4.23 -10.27 -5.05
C ILE A 96 3.77 -11.70 -5.31
N TYR A 97 2.89 -11.92 -6.28
CA TYR A 97 2.40 -13.26 -6.57
C TYR A 97 3.46 -14.19 -7.13
N ARG A 98 4.35 -13.69 -7.99
CA ARG A 98 5.51 -14.47 -8.46
C ARG A 98 6.47 -14.78 -7.33
N GLY A 99 6.71 -13.82 -6.44
CA GLY A 99 7.53 -14.03 -5.25
C GLY A 99 6.93 -15.10 -4.33
N LEU A 100 5.61 -15.07 -4.07
CA LEU A 100 4.92 -16.07 -3.25
C LEU A 100 4.97 -17.50 -3.80
N LEU A 101 5.17 -17.68 -5.10
CA LEU A 101 5.37 -19.01 -5.69
C LEU A 101 6.76 -19.57 -5.39
N LEU A 102 7.74 -18.72 -5.12
CA LEU A 102 9.14 -19.07 -4.93
C LEU A 102 9.57 -19.04 -3.46
N THR A 103 8.88 -18.26 -2.62
CA THR A 103 9.20 -18.15 -1.19
C THR A 103 8.01 -18.53 -0.31
N SER A 104 8.26 -18.73 0.99
CA SER A 104 7.18 -19.03 1.94
C SER A 104 6.32 -17.79 2.23
N ALA A 105 5.05 -18.01 2.60
CA ALA A 105 4.16 -16.93 2.99
C ALA A 105 4.72 -16.10 4.17
N SER A 106 5.39 -16.75 5.12
CA SER A 106 6.04 -16.11 6.27
C SER A 106 7.15 -15.15 5.83
N ARG A 107 8.04 -15.61 4.93
CA ARG A 107 9.11 -14.78 4.36
C ARG A 107 8.53 -13.61 3.57
N ALA A 108 7.53 -13.88 2.72
CA ALA A 108 6.87 -12.86 1.92
C ALA A 108 6.28 -11.73 2.78
N VAL A 109 5.63 -12.06 3.90
CA VAL A 109 5.09 -11.04 4.82
C VAL A 109 6.21 -10.19 5.41
N VAL A 110 7.28 -10.79 5.92
CA VAL A 110 8.43 -10.05 6.49
C VAL A 110 9.03 -9.11 5.45
N PHE A 111 9.30 -9.60 4.24
CA PHE A 111 9.90 -8.78 3.19
C PHE A 111 8.96 -7.70 2.65
N LEU A 112 7.65 -7.96 2.59
CA LEU A 112 6.67 -6.95 2.21
C LEU A 112 6.58 -5.80 3.25
N TYR A 113 6.79 -6.11 4.53
CA TYR A 113 6.84 -5.08 5.59
C TYR A 113 8.10 -4.19 5.53
N THR A 114 8.96 -4.36 4.55
CA THR A 114 9.98 -3.37 4.19
C THR A 114 9.39 -2.14 3.47
N ALA A 115 8.18 -2.24 2.91
CA ALA A 115 7.51 -1.15 2.20
C ALA A 115 7.45 0.18 2.97
N PRO A 116 7.14 0.23 4.28
CA PRO A 116 7.15 1.48 5.05
C PRO A 116 8.51 2.20 5.06
N PHE A 117 9.63 1.46 4.98
CA PHE A 117 10.96 2.08 4.88
C PHE A 117 11.15 2.76 3.53
N PHE A 118 10.68 2.14 2.44
CA PHE A 118 10.69 2.76 1.11
C PHE A 118 9.76 3.98 1.04
N VAL A 119 8.59 3.93 1.71
CA VAL A 119 7.69 5.09 1.83
C VAL A 119 8.39 6.23 2.56
N ALA A 120 9.04 5.94 3.69
CA ALA A 120 9.79 6.93 4.47
C ALA A 120 10.91 7.57 3.65
N PHE A 121 11.69 6.76 2.93
CA PHE A 121 12.76 7.22 2.06
C PHE A 121 12.22 8.08 0.89
N GLY A 122 11.18 7.60 0.20
CA GLY A 122 10.53 8.31 -0.90
C GLY A 122 9.91 9.65 -0.46
N SER A 123 9.23 9.68 0.69
CA SER A 123 8.68 10.89 1.28
C SER A 123 9.78 11.89 1.65
N TYR A 124 10.89 11.41 2.22
CA TYR A 124 12.04 12.26 2.50
C TYR A 124 12.62 12.89 1.22
N ARG A 125 12.83 12.09 0.17
CA ARG A 125 13.48 12.55 -1.07
C ARG A 125 12.61 13.45 -1.92
N LEU A 126 11.30 13.19 -1.99
CA LEU A 126 10.38 13.85 -2.91
C LEU A 126 9.51 14.92 -2.25
N LEU A 127 9.21 14.76 -0.96
CA LEU A 127 8.35 15.69 -0.19
C LEU A 127 9.14 16.49 0.85
N GLY A 128 10.41 16.13 1.12
CA GLY A 128 11.19 16.76 2.19
C GLY A 128 10.71 16.38 3.60
N GLU A 129 9.78 15.41 3.72
CA GLU A 129 9.26 14.94 5.01
C GLU A 129 10.37 14.20 5.75
N ARG A 130 10.75 14.68 6.94
CA ARG A 130 11.76 14.05 7.78
C ARG A 130 11.08 13.29 8.92
N LEU A 131 11.36 12.01 9.03
CA LEU A 131 10.98 11.25 10.20
C LEU A 131 11.85 11.62 11.39
N HIS A 132 11.22 11.84 12.55
CA HIS A 132 11.93 11.99 13.82
C HIS A 132 12.52 10.65 14.28
N ALA A 133 13.54 10.69 15.15
CA ALA A 133 14.18 9.49 15.67
C ALA A 133 13.18 8.51 16.31
N ALA A 134 12.18 9.01 17.03
CA ALA A 134 11.13 8.18 17.61
C ALA A 134 10.28 7.44 16.56
N GLN A 135 10.04 8.06 15.38
CA GLN A 135 9.31 7.42 14.29
C GLN A 135 10.14 6.31 13.63
N TRP A 136 11.45 6.56 13.44
CA TRP A 136 12.38 5.53 12.97
C TRP A 136 12.47 4.36 13.94
N ALA A 137 12.56 4.65 15.26
CA ALA A 137 12.55 3.60 16.28
C ALA A 137 11.25 2.80 16.29
N GLY A 138 10.10 3.48 16.15
CA GLY A 138 8.79 2.83 16.04
C GLY A 138 8.68 1.94 14.79
N LEU A 139 9.17 2.41 13.66
CA LEU A 139 9.19 1.65 12.41
C LEU A 139 10.07 0.41 12.53
N GLY A 140 11.28 0.55 13.07
CA GLY A 140 12.18 -0.57 13.32
C GLY A 140 11.60 -1.59 14.31
N LEU A 141 11.02 -1.12 15.41
CA LEU A 141 10.39 -1.99 16.41
C LEU A 141 9.20 -2.76 15.82
N SER A 142 8.38 -2.09 15.03
CA SER A 142 7.25 -2.73 14.31
C SER A 142 7.74 -3.82 13.36
N PHE A 143 8.79 -3.55 12.59
CA PHE A 143 9.39 -4.54 11.69
C PHE A 143 9.95 -5.75 12.45
N ILE A 144 10.71 -5.51 13.52
CA ILE A 144 11.23 -6.57 14.40
C ILE A 144 10.08 -7.38 15.00
N GLY A 145 9.01 -6.73 15.47
CA GLY A 145 7.84 -7.40 16.02
C GLY A 145 7.18 -8.34 15.02
N VAL A 146 7.02 -7.92 13.78
CA VAL A 146 6.49 -8.77 12.70
C VAL A 146 7.42 -9.95 12.41
N ALA A 147 8.74 -9.70 12.31
CA ALA A 147 9.72 -10.74 12.07
C ALA A 147 9.73 -11.81 13.18
N LEU A 148 9.63 -11.39 14.44
CA LEU A 148 9.57 -12.29 15.59
C LEU A 148 8.25 -13.07 15.64
N ALA A 149 7.11 -12.42 15.36
CA ALA A 149 5.79 -13.06 15.38
C ALA A 149 5.63 -14.14 14.30
N ILE A 150 6.26 -13.95 13.15
CA ILE A 150 6.19 -14.89 12.02
C ILE A 150 7.28 -15.98 12.12
N GLY A 151 8.32 -15.74 12.90
CA GLY A 151 9.48 -16.57 13.06
C GLY A 151 10.61 -16.23 12.10
N VAL A 152 11.84 -16.63 12.49
CA VAL A 152 13.03 -16.40 11.66
C VAL A 152 12.95 -17.30 10.43
N PRO A 153 13.10 -16.75 9.21
CA PRO A 153 13.13 -17.55 8.01
C PRO A 153 14.26 -18.59 8.08
N GLN A 154 13.97 -19.83 7.68
CA GLN A 154 14.95 -20.93 7.71
C GLN A 154 16.22 -20.55 6.91
N ALA A 155 17.38 -21.01 7.39
CA ALA A 155 18.69 -20.62 6.86
C ALA A 155 19.05 -21.31 5.52
N ASP A 156 18.44 -22.45 5.22
CA ASP A 156 18.66 -23.14 3.95
C ASP A 156 17.81 -22.53 2.86
N VAL A 157 18.45 -21.64 2.09
CA VAL A 157 17.77 -20.81 1.11
C VAL A 157 18.36 -21.08 -0.27
N ASP A 158 17.57 -21.73 -1.13
CA ASP A 158 17.87 -21.89 -2.53
C ASP A 158 17.84 -20.54 -3.28
N ALA A 159 18.51 -20.48 -4.42
CA ALA A 159 18.52 -19.28 -5.29
C ALA A 159 17.11 -18.83 -5.69
N ASP A 160 16.19 -19.78 -5.90
CA ASP A 160 14.78 -19.48 -6.23
C ASP A 160 14.06 -18.79 -5.09
N VAL A 161 14.31 -19.19 -3.84
CA VAL A 161 13.73 -18.55 -2.66
C VAL A 161 14.25 -17.12 -2.50
N LEU A 162 15.56 -16.91 -2.70
CA LEU A 162 16.14 -15.56 -2.68
C LEU A 162 15.57 -14.68 -3.78
N TRP A 163 15.35 -15.23 -4.97
CA TRP A 163 14.70 -14.51 -6.06
C TRP A 163 13.25 -14.16 -5.71
N GLY A 164 12.53 -15.08 -5.07
CA GLY A 164 11.19 -14.85 -4.55
C GLY A 164 11.14 -13.70 -3.53
N ASP A 165 12.07 -13.70 -2.57
CA ASP A 165 12.18 -12.63 -1.57
C ASP A 165 12.48 -11.27 -2.23
N LEU A 166 13.38 -11.25 -3.23
CA LEU A 166 13.71 -10.03 -3.97
C LEU A 166 12.50 -9.48 -4.74
N LEU A 167 11.69 -10.35 -5.32
CA LEU A 167 10.43 -9.96 -5.96
C LEU A 167 9.45 -9.36 -4.95
N ILE A 168 9.34 -9.91 -3.75
CA ILE A 168 8.49 -9.36 -2.68
C ILE A 168 8.98 -7.97 -2.22
N VAL A 169 10.29 -7.81 -2.03
CA VAL A 169 10.88 -6.50 -1.69
C VAL A 169 10.62 -5.48 -2.80
N GLY A 170 10.77 -5.89 -4.07
CA GLY A 170 10.45 -5.07 -5.23
C GLY A 170 8.98 -4.67 -5.27
N GLY A 171 8.06 -5.59 -4.97
CA GLY A 171 6.64 -5.30 -4.78
C GLY A 171 6.40 -4.26 -3.69
N GLY A 172 7.06 -4.41 -2.53
CA GLY A 172 7.02 -3.42 -1.44
C GLY A 172 7.55 -2.04 -1.85
N ALA A 173 8.59 -1.99 -2.68
CA ALA A 173 9.09 -0.73 -3.23
C ALA A 173 8.10 -0.08 -4.22
N LEU A 174 7.41 -0.88 -5.04
CA LEU A 174 6.35 -0.38 -5.93
C LEU A 174 5.15 0.12 -5.12
N TRP A 175 4.74 -0.58 -4.07
CA TRP A 175 3.72 -0.09 -3.13
C TRP A 175 4.11 1.26 -2.53
N ALA A 176 5.36 1.41 -2.11
CA ALA A 176 5.85 2.69 -1.62
C ALA A 176 5.81 3.76 -2.71
N ALA A 177 6.21 3.43 -3.94
CA ALA A 177 6.17 4.35 -5.07
C ALA A 177 4.73 4.83 -5.36
N THR A 178 3.75 3.94 -5.39
CA THR A 178 2.33 4.31 -5.57
C THR A 178 1.84 5.20 -4.43
N THR A 179 2.20 4.88 -3.18
CA THR A 179 1.83 5.67 -1.99
C THR A 179 2.39 7.09 -2.05
N VAL A 180 3.66 7.25 -2.40
CA VAL A 180 4.30 8.56 -2.53
C VAL A 180 3.78 9.32 -3.75
N MET A 181 3.51 8.61 -4.86
CA MET A 181 3.00 9.19 -6.09
C MET A 181 1.63 9.87 -5.89
N VAL A 182 0.75 9.31 -5.07
CA VAL A 182 -0.53 9.95 -4.74
C VAL A 182 -0.30 11.32 -4.11
N LYS A 183 0.71 11.46 -3.24
CA LYS A 183 1.03 12.73 -2.56
C LYS A 183 1.77 13.73 -3.46
N THR A 184 2.53 13.26 -4.44
CA THR A 184 3.43 14.10 -5.26
C THR A 184 2.83 14.52 -6.60
N THR A 185 1.71 13.93 -7.00
CA THR A 185 1.07 14.20 -8.29
C THR A 185 -0.29 14.88 -8.13
N ARG A 186 -0.93 15.19 -9.26
CA ARG A 186 -2.30 15.71 -9.25
C ARG A 186 -3.33 14.78 -8.64
N LEU A 187 -2.98 13.50 -8.40
CA LEU A 187 -3.85 12.54 -7.73
C LEU A 187 -4.15 12.94 -6.28
N GLN A 188 -3.31 13.73 -5.61
CA GLN A 188 -3.58 14.24 -4.26
C GLN A 188 -4.85 15.09 -4.16
N HIS A 189 -5.25 15.73 -5.27
CA HIS A 189 -6.46 16.57 -5.36
C HIS A 189 -7.64 15.84 -6.00
N ALA A 190 -7.42 14.61 -6.50
CA ALA A 190 -8.48 13.80 -7.09
C ALA A 190 -9.37 13.19 -6.00
N PRO A 191 -10.66 13.00 -6.28
CA PRO A 191 -11.51 12.21 -5.41
C PRO A 191 -10.93 10.80 -5.23
N PRO A 192 -10.96 10.24 -4.00
CA PRO A 192 -10.40 8.91 -3.72
C PRO A 192 -10.94 7.82 -4.65
N GLU A 193 -12.23 7.92 -5.01
CA GLU A 193 -12.88 6.98 -5.93
C GLU A 193 -12.21 6.95 -7.29
N LYS A 194 -11.80 8.10 -7.80
CA LYS A 194 -11.09 8.21 -9.08
C LYS A 194 -9.72 7.55 -9.05
N ALA A 195 -8.96 7.76 -7.96
CA ALA A 195 -7.66 7.11 -7.76
C ALA A 195 -7.82 5.57 -7.68
N LEU A 196 -8.81 5.09 -6.91
CA LEU A 196 -9.10 3.66 -6.79
C LEU A 196 -9.55 3.05 -8.13
N ILE A 197 -10.33 3.79 -8.94
CA ILE A 197 -10.72 3.30 -10.27
C ILE A 197 -9.50 3.13 -11.17
N TYR A 198 -8.54 4.07 -11.19
CA TYR A 198 -7.28 3.88 -11.92
C TYR A 198 -6.52 2.64 -11.46
N GLN A 199 -6.49 2.41 -10.15
CA GLN A 199 -5.77 1.28 -9.53
C GLN A 199 -6.37 -0.08 -9.89
N VAL A 200 -7.70 -0.14 -10.05
CA VAL A 200 -8.45 -1.39 -10.26
C VAL A 200 -8.73 -1.66 -11.74
N ALA A 201 -8.75 -0.62 -12.58
CA ALA A 201 -9.08 -0.75 -14.01
C ALA A 201 -7.88 -1.16 -14.89
N ILE A 202 -6.67 -1.14 -14.37
CA ILE A 202 -5.41 -1.50 -15.04
C ILE A 202 -4.83 -2.77 -14.45
#